data_151861f4007977eb7153fc590d24d3cd
#
_entry.id   151861f4007977eb7153fc590d24d3cd
#
_cell.length_a   1.000
_cell.length_b   1.000
_cell.length_c   1.000
_cell.angle_alpha   90.00
_cell.angle_beta   90.00
_cell.angle_gamma   90.00
#
_symmetry.space_group_name_H-M   'P 1'
#
loop_
_entity.id
_entity.type
_entity.pdbx_description
1 polymer ?
#
loop_
_entity_poly.entity_id
_entity_poly.type
_entity_poly.pdbx_seq_one_letter_code
_entity_poly.pdbx_strand_id
1 'polypeptide(L)'
;MSAFPVTLTAELRALLGPANVIDSGDALETLSKDFYWYSPVLKRLLEDKRADAIARPGSLDELKSTVAACAKARVPIVLRGAGTGNYGQCVPLYGGVVLDLARLDKIHEITADGVVRVEPGARLGTIEAEARKVGWELRCMPSTWVKSSMAGFFCGGSGGVGSITWGGINAPGNVKSVTLLSCEETPRLIKLEETDSKRALHTYGTTGIMVEIEMRLAPRVDYDQLIFSSDDWDKLLTWSDTAARNPAFAKRLVTQFQWPTPSFFKPLVKYFKTGEPVTFLLVARAKADEIVASAVAAGLACVYRTPLPDPPKPPFITDYTWNHTTLWAIKSDPTITYVQSGFGDNFREQFALLEKKFPGEILLHLEWIAGNSKMMPEETAPIVGEHVRVGGIPLIYFKSEARLQEIIAYCAEIGVFIANPHTCYLEEGGRHPNIADKRALKAELDPYALLNPGKMKSYPQNPFAAAAGPLAGAVS
;
A
#
# COMPACT_ATOMS: atom_id res chain seq x y z
N MET A 1 25.59 13.11 -15.32
CA MET A 1 24.49 12.52 -16.15
C MET A 1 24.57 13.14 -17.54
N SER A 2 24.47 12.34 -18.60
CA SER A 2 24.22 12.90 -19.92
C SER A 2 22.90 13.68 -19.86
N ALA A 3 22.85 14.86 -20.50
CA ALA A 3 21.61 15.64 -20.54
C ALA A 3 20.48 14.79 -21.14
N PHE A 4 19.27 14.92 -20.59
CA PHE A 4 18.09 14.25 -21.14
C PHE A 4 17.93 14.58 -22.62
N PRO A 5 17.78 13.60 -23.54
CA PRO A 5 17.77 13.84 -24.97
C PRO A 5 16.54 14.67 -25.41
N VAL A 6 16.75 15.88 -25.90
CA VAL A 6 15.67 16.73 -26.45
C VAL A 6 14.92 16.04 -27.60
N THR A 7 15.62 15.22 -28.37
CA THR A 7 15.03 14.39 -29.44
C THR A 7 14.01 13.39 -28.92
N LEU A 8 14.19 12.82 -27.71
CA LEU A 8 13.25 11.89 -27.12
C LEU A 8 11.93 12.60 -26.76
N THR A 9 11.97 13.83 -26.22
CA THR A 9 10.73 14.59 -25.92
C THR A 9 9.91 14.82 -27.19
N ALA A 10 10.58 15.18 -28.30
CA ALA A 10 9.91 15.37 -29.58
C ALA A 10 9.30 14.06 -30.10
N GLU A 11 10.02 12.94 -29.99
CA GLU A 11 9.53 11.61 -30.35
C GLU A 11 8.32 11.20 -29.51
N LEU A 12 8.38 11.38 -28.19
CA LEU A 12 7.25 11.09 -27.29
C LEU A 12 6.01 11.94 -27.62
N ARG A 13 6.20 13.21 -27.97
CA ARG A 13 5.09 14.09 -28.41
C ARG A 13 4.49 13.64 -29.74
N ALA A 14 5.30 13.13 -30.65
CA ALA A 14 4.81 12.57 -31.91
C ALA A 14 4.00 11.26 -31.69
N LEU A 15 4.42 10.43 -30.74
CA LEU A 15 3.76 9.16 -30.41
C LEU A 15 2.45 9.35 -29.64
N LEU A 16 2.43 10.26 -28.65
CA LEU A 16 1.35 10.36 -27.66
C LEU A 16 0.45 11.60 -27.87
N GLY A 17 0.87 12.51 -28.72
CA GLY A 17 0.32 13.86 -28.80
C GLY A 17 0.88 14.80 -27.70
N PRO A 18 1.04 16.09 -27.98
CA PRO A 18 1.72 17.04 -27.09
C PRO A 18 1.03 17.20 -25.72
N ALA A 19 -0.28 17.03 -25.62
CA ALA A 19 -1.03 17.12 -24.37
C ALA A 19 -0.73 15.96 -23.39
N ASN A 20 -0.14 14.88 -23.85
CA ASN A 20 0.19 13.69 -23.07
C ASN A 20 1.68 13.58 -22.71
N VAL A 21 2.47 14.62 -22.99
CA VAL A 21 3.89 14.72 -22.60
C VAL A 21 4.12 16.03 -21.87
N ILE A 22 4.52 15.93 -20.60
CA ILE A 22 4.73 17.07 -19.71
C ILE A 22 6.22 17.11 -19.35
N ASP A 23 6.92 18.20 -19.65
CA ASP A 23 8.36 18.37 -19.43
C ASP A 23 8.71 19.63 -18.62
N SER A 24 7.70 20.29 -18.07
CA SER A 24 7.90 21.51 -17.27
C SER A 24 6.68 21.83 -16.39
N GLY A 25 6.88 22.78 -15.47
CA GLY A 25 5.83 23.34 -14.62
C GLY A 25 5.38 22.43 -13.47
N ASP A 26 4.35 22.88 -12.73
CA ASP A 26 3.84 22.24 -11.51
C ASP A 26 3.36 20.80 -11.72
N ALA A 27 2.88 20.49 -12.91
CA ALA A 27 2.44 19.14 -13.25
C ALA A 27 3.61 18.16 -13.31
N LEU A 28 4.78 18.55 -13.81
CA LEU A 28 6.00 17.75 -13.78
C LEU A 28 6.42 17.47 -12.34
N GLU A 29 6.45 18.50 -11.50
CA GLU A 29 6.80 18.36 -10.07
C GLU A 29 5.84 17.42 -9.36
N THR A 30 4.54 17.62 -9.52
CA THR A 30 3.49 16.83 -8.86
C THR A 30 3.54 15.36 -9.29
N LEU A 31 3.66 15.09 -10.57
CA LEU A 31 3.67 13.73 -11.11
C LEU A 31 5.00 13.01 -10.92
N SER A 32 6.06 13.71 -10.56
CA SER A 32 7.34 13.11 -10.14
C SER A 32 7.36 12.61 -8.70
N LYS A 33 6.32 12.87 -7.90
CA LYS A 33 6.31 12.64 -6.46
C LYS A 33 5.15 11.77 -6.03
N ASP A 34 5.33 11.04 -4.91
CA ASP A 34 4.29 10.38 -4.13
C ASP A 34 4.21 11.00 -2.71
N PHE A 35 3.63 10.29 -1.75
CA PHE A 35 3.51 10.78 -0.36
C PHE A 35 4.73 10.41 0.51
N TYR A 36 5.93 10.32 -0.06
CA TYR A 36 7.18 9.99 0.66
C TYR A 36 7.43 10.89 1.88
N TRP A 37 6.85 12.07 1.90
CA TRP A 37 6.98 13.05 2.98
C TRP A 37 6.35 12.61 4.32
N TYR A 38 5.61 11.49 4.36
CA TYR A 38 5.22 10.85 5.63
C TYR A 38 6.44 10.41 6.44
N SER A 39 7.55 10.18 5.77
CA SER A 39 8.84 9.89 6.37
C SER A 39 9.74 11.11 6.33
N PRO A 40 10.16 11.66 7.49
CA PRO A 40 11.15 12.75 7.54
C PRO A 40 12.47 12.38 6.83
N VAL A 41 12.87 11.11 6.91
CA VAL A 41 14.05 10.56 6.23
C VAL A 41 13.90 10.63 4.72
N LEU A 42 12.79 10.11 4.18
CA LEU A 42 12.54 10.14 2.73
C LEU A 42 12.31 11.55 2.22
N LYS A 43 11.68 12.43 3.01
CA LYS A 43 11.52 13.84 2.65
C LYS A 43 12.87 14.48 2.35
N ARG A 44 13.84 14.34 3.25
CA ARG A 44 15.20 14.85 3.07
C ARG A 44 15.91 14.25 1.85
N LEU A 45 15.68 12.96 1.57
CA LEU A 45 16.38 12.24 0.50
C LEU A 45 15.77 12.47 -0.89
N LEU A 46 14.48 12.79 -0.99
CA LEU A 46 13.74 12.74 -2.24
C LEU A 46 13.10 14.07 -2.68
N GLU A 47 13.16 15.12 -1.83
CA GLU A 47 12.44 16.37 -2.13
C GLU A 47 12.95 17.10 -3.38
N ASP A 48 14.24 16.93 -3.73
CA ASP A 48 14.89 17.48 -4.92
C ASP A 48 14.81 16.56 -6.16
N LYS A 49 14.27 15.35 -6.03
CA LYS A 49 14.20 14.36 -7.10
C LYS A 49 12.97 14.58 -7.97
N ARG A 50 13.17 14.58 -9.29
CA ARG A 50 12.08 14.74 -10.29
C ARG A 50 12.44 14.06 -11.61
N ALA A 51 11.44 13.84 -12.43
CA ALA A 51 11.59 13.40 -13.81
C ALA A 51 12.06 14.54 -14.73
N ASP A 52 12.57 14.16 -15.89
CA ASP A 52 12.81 15.10 -17.00
C ASP A 52 11.54 15.25 -17.86
N ALA A 53 10.71 14.20 -17.94
CA ALA A 53 9.41 14.24 -18.61
C ALA A 53 8.42 13.25 -18.02
N ILE A 54 7.12 13.54 -18.18
CA ILE A 54 6.02 12.60 -17.91
C ILE A 54 5.43 12.18 -19.25
N ALA A 55 5.30 10.88 -19.50
CA ALA A 55 4.61 10.32 -20.67
C ALA A 55 3.34 9.59 -20.23
N ARG A 56 2.21 9.85 -20.92
CA ARG A 56 0.88 9.38 -20.56
C ARG A 56 0.24 8.57 -21.69
N PRO A 57 0.67 7.31 -21.92
CA PRO A 57 0.08 6.46 -22.94
C PRO A 57 -1.39 6.13 -22.63
N GLY A 58 -2.25 6.07 -23.63
CA GLY A 58 -3.67 5.75 -23.51
C GLY A 58 -4.06 4.43 -24.17
N SER A 59 -3.07 3.69 -24.70
CA SER A 59 -3.25 2.35 -25.25
C SER A 59 -2.01 1.49 -25.04
N LEU A 60 -2.16 0.18 -25.16
CA LEU A 60 -1.02 -0.75 -25.09
C LEU A 60 0.01 -0.49 -26.20
N ASP A 61 -0.43 -0.09 -27.39
CA ASP A 61 0.46 0.20 -28.51
C ASP A 61 1.24 1.51 -28.27
N GLU A 62 0.60 2.55 -27.75
CA GLU A 62 1.27 3.76 -27.32
C GLU A 62 2.28 3.48 -26.18
N LEU A 63 1.92 2.60 -25.23
CA LEU A 63 2.82 2.19 -24.16
C LEU A 63 4.04 1.45 -24.71
N LYS A 64 3.86 0.46 -25.60
CA LYS A 64 4.95 -0.28 -26.25
C LYS A 64 5.89 0.67 -27.01
N SER A 65 5.35 1.57 -27.80
CA SER A 65 6.13 2.54 -28.58
C SER A 65 6.93 3.50 -27.69
N THR A 66 6.31 3.96 -26.60
CA THR A 66 6.95 4.83 -25.60
C THR A 66 8.13 4.10 -24.91
N VAL A 67 7.90 2.86 -24.49
CA VAL A 67 8.94 2.03 -23.83
C VAL A 67 10.07 1.74 -24.80
N ALA A 68 9.79 1.40 -26.05
CA ALA A 68 10.80 1.16 -27.10
C ALA A 68 11.66 2.41 -27.34
N ALA A 69 11.06 3.60 -27.44
CA ALA A 69 11.78 4.86 -27.60
C ALA A 69 12.73 5.15 -26.42
N CYS A 70 12.22 4.98 -25.17
CA CYS A 70 13.04 5.16 -23.97
C CYS A 70 14.17 4.12 -23.90
N ALA A 71 13.89 2.84 -24.22
CA ALA A 71 14.88 1.77 -24.22
C ALA A 71 15.98 2.02 -25.26
N LYS A 72 15.64 2.44 -26.46
CA LYS A 72 16.57 2.83 -27.51
C LYS A 72 17.47 4.00 -27.09
N ALA A 73 16.88 4.99 -26.41
CA ALA A 73 17.60 6.16 -25.91
C ALA A 73 18.38 5.87 -24.60
N ARG A 74 18.25 4.68 -23.97
CA ARG A 74 18.81 4.33 -22.66
C ARG A 74 18.41 5.32 -21.56
N VAL A 75 17.18 5.78 -21.59
CA VAL A 75 16.62 6.73 -20.61
C VAL A 75 15.87 5.97 -19.51
N PRO A 76 16.08 6.32 -18.22
CA PRO A 76 15.34 5.72 -17.11
C PRO A 76 13.83 5.86 -17.23
N ILE A 77 13.11 4.84 -16.81
CA ILE A 77 11.65 4.85 -16.73
C ILE A 77 11.24 4.58 -15.29
N VAL A 78 10.37 5.43 -14.75
CA VAL A 78 9.72 5.24 -13.45
C VAL A 78 8.22 5.10 -13.66
N LEU A 79 7.63 4.03 -13.15
CA LEU A 79 6.20 3.76 -13.33
C LEU A 79 5.38 4.50 -12.29
N ARG A 80 4.27 5.10 -12.73
CA ARG A 80 3.30 5.76 -11.88
C ARG A 80 1.89 5.24 -12.17
N GLY A 81 1.21 4.76 -11.13
CA GLY A 81 -0.24 4.59 -11.12
C GLY A 81 -0.90 5.87 -10.60
N ALA A 82 -1.65 5.78 -9.50
CA ALA A 82 -2.26 6.95 -8.88
C ALA A 82 -1.30 7.80 -8.01
N GLY A 83 -0.07 7.34 -7.76
CA GLY A 83 0.91 8.04 -6.93
C GLY A 83 0.52 8.16 -5.46
N THR A 84 -0.29 7.26 -4.94
CA THR A 84 -0.76 7.25 -3.54
C THR A 84 0.18 6.51 -2.58
N GLY A 85 1.30 6.00 -3.06
CA GLY A 85 2.36 5.40 -2.25
C GLY A 85 3.06 6.41 -1.36
N ASN A 86 3.79 5.95 -0.34
CA ASN A 86 4.47 6.80 0.62
C ASN A 86 5.90 6.36 0.95
N TYR A 87 6.51 5.56 0.07
CA TYR A 87 7.91 5.11 0.20
C TYR A 87 8.82 5.66 -0.91
N GLY A 88 8.39 6.70 -1.63
CA GLY A 88 9.13 7.17 -2.79
C GLY A 88 9.10 6.19 -3.97
N GLN A 89 8.10 5.31 -4.06
CA GLN A 89 8.04 4.25 -5.08
C GLN A 89 8.09 4.78 -6.51
N CYS A 90 7.37 5.87 -6.77
CA CYS A 90 7.31 6.51 -8.09
C CYS A 90 8.13 7.82 -8.18
N VAL A 91 9.06 8.04 -7.24
CA VAL A 91 9.99 9.17 -7.31
C VAL A 91 11.24 8.74 -8.09
N PRO A 92 11.58 9.40 -9.22
CA PRO A 92 12.76 9.05 -10.00
C PRO A 92 14.04 9.47 -9.30
N LEU A 93 14.95 8.53 -9.03
CA LEU A 93 16.24 8.83 -8.39
C LEU A 93 17.25 9.46 -9.37
N TYR A 94 17.11 9.20 -10.65
CA TYR A 94 18.05 9.56 -11.71
C TYR A 94 17.43 10.32 -12.88
N GLY A 95 16.32 11.03 -12.64
CA GLY A 95 15.59 11.71 -13.72
C GLY A 95 14.90 10.71 -14.67
N GLY A 96 14.89 11.01 -15.96
CA GLY A 96 14.27 10.19 -16.98
C GLY A 96 12.78 10.44 -17.15
N VAL A 97 12.05 9.43 -17.62
CA VAL A 97 10.61 9.52 -17.93
C VAL A 97 9.79 8.86 -16.82
N VAL A 98 8.86 9.61 -16.23
CA VAL A 98 7.76 9.00 -15.46
C VAL A 98 6.68 8.57 -16.45
N LEU A 99 6.36 7.28 -16.43
CA LEU A 99 5.32 6.68 -17.24
C LEU A 99 4.03 6.63 -16.42
N ASP A 100 3.15 7.60 -16.64
CA ASP A 100 1.86 7.70 -15.97
C ASP A 100 0.82 6.82 -16.67
N LEU A 101 0.46 5.72 -16.01
CA LEU A 101 -0.44 4.70 -16.54
C LEU A 101 -1.94 4.98 -16.27
N ALA A 102 -2.28 6.17 -15.77
CA ALA A 102 -3.65 6.49 -15.36
C ALA A 102 -4.68 6.47 -16.49
N ARG A 103 -4.26 6.55 -17.77
CA ARG A 103 -5.15 6.47 -18.95
C ARG A 103 -5.43 5.03 -19.40
N LEU A 104 -4.70 4.05 -18.88
CA LEU A 104 -4.94 2.63 -19.10
C LEU A 104 -5.82 2.14 -17.94
N ASP A 105 -7.13 2.41 -17.97
CA ASP A 105 -8.01 2.28 -16.81
C ASP A 105 -9.25 1.41 -17.06
N LYS A 106 -9.28 0.65 -18.14
CA LYS A 106 -10.43 -0.19 -18.48
C LYS A 106 -10.60 -1.36 -17.53
N ILE A 107 -11.86 -1.63 -17.19
CA ILE A 107 -12.31 -2.90 -16.65
C ILE A 107 -12.76 -3.74 -17.85
N HIS A 108 -11.98 -4.77 -18.15
CA HIS A 108 -12.27 -5.62 -19.32
C HIS A 108 -13.44 -6.56 -19.04
N GLU A 109 -13.47 -7.16 -17.83
CA GLU A 109 -14.46 -8.17 -17.48
C GLU A 109 -14.57 -8.32 -15.96
N ILE A 110 -15.77 -8.65 -15.49
CA ILE A 110 -16.02 -9.23 -14.17
C ILE A 110 -16.79 -10.52 -14.44
N THR A 111 -16.15 -11.67 -14.20
CA THR A 111 -16.71 -12.98 -14.50
C THR A 111 -17.76 -13.41 -13.49
N ALA A 112 -18.62 -14.36 -13.88
CA ALA A 112 -19.68 -14.88 -13.02
C ALA A 112 -19.13 -15.63 -11.78
N ASP A 113 -17.90 -16.13 -11.81
CA ASP A 113 -17.20 -16.79 -10.71
C ASP A 113 -16.33 -15.82 -9.87
N GLY A 114 -16.48 -14.51 -10.08
CA GLY A 114 -15.87 -13.49 -9.23
C GLY A 114 -14.39 -13.24 -9.52
N VAL A 115 -14.02 -13.16 -10.78
CA VAL A 115 -12.70 -12.67 -11.20
C VAL A 115 -12.86 -11.35 -11.96
N VAL A 116 -12.06 -10.34 -11.60
CA VAL A 116 -11.97 -9.09 -12.34
C VAL A 116 -10.68 -9.01 -13.12
N ARG A 117 -10.76 -8.63 -14.41
CA ARG A 117 -9.62 -8.39 -15.31
C ARG A 117 -9.59 -6.93 -15.72
N VAL A 118 -8.47 -6.25 -15.40
CA VAL A 118 -8.38 -4.80 -15.55
C VAL A 118 -7.02 -4.34 -16.06
N GLU A 119 -7.00 -3.15 -16.65
CA GLU A 119 -5.80 -2.40 -16.98
C GLU A 119 -5.13 -1.80 -15.72
N PRO A 120 -3.84 -1.44 -15.78
CA PRO A 120 -3.02 -1.03 -14.62
C PRO A 120 -3.51 0.22 -13.90
N GLY A 121 -4.08 1.18 -14.64
CA GLY A 121 -4.60 2.44 -14.13
C GLY A 121 -6.01 2.36 -13.54
N ALA A 122 -6.72 1.25 -13.73
CA ALA A 122 -8.07 1.08 -13.21
C ALA A 122 -8.13 1.33 -11.70
N ARG A 123 -8.99 2.25 -11.28
CA ARG A 123 -9.10 2.64 -9.88
C ARG A 123 -9.87 1.61 -9.07
N LEU A 124 -9.35 1.29 -7.89
CA LEU A 124 -10.00 0.31 -6.99
C LEU A 124 -11.43 0.73 -6.62
N GLY A 125 -11.69 2.04 -6.45
CA GLY A 125 -13.04 2.55 -6.20
C GLY A 125 -14.01 2.31 -7.34
N THR A 126 -13.55 2.43 -8.58
CA THR A 126 -14.35 2.11 -9.77
C THR A 126 -14.61 0.61 -9.86
N ILE A 127 -13.57 -0.20 -9.64
CA ILE A 127 -13.69 -1.67 -9.63
C ILE A 127 -14.67 -2.14 -8.55
N GLU A 128 -14.57 -1.61 -7.32
CA GLU A 128 -15.50 -1.94 -6.22
C GLU A 128 -16.94 -1.59 -6.61
N ALA A 129 -17.17 -0.39 -7.18
CA ALA A 129 -18.50 0.03 -7.59
C ALA A 129 -19.10 -0.85 -8.70
N GLU A 130 -18.31 -1.23 -9.71
CA GLU A 130 -18.76 -2.12 -10.78
C GLU A 130 -18.97 -3.55 -10.29
N ALA A 131 -18.06 -4.07 -9.45
CA ALA A 131 -18.18 -5.40 -8.87
C ALA A 131 -19.46 -5.53 -8.03
N ARG A 132 -19.80 -4.52 -7.22
CA ARG A 132 -21.01 -4.55 -6.37
C ARG A 132 -22.29 -4.61 -7.17
N LYS A 133 -22.36 -4.08 -8.39
CA LYS A 133 -23.54 -4.18 -9.26
C LYS A 133 -23.86 -5.61 -9.67
N VAL A 134 -22.83 -6.47 -9.70
CA VAL A 134 -22.95 -7.88 -10.15
C VAL A 134 -22.74 -8.88 -9.00
N GLY A 135 -22.87 -8.42 -7.75
CA GLY A 135 -22.84 -9.29 -6.56
C GLY A 135 -21.47 -9.62 -6.00
N TRP A 136 -20.43 -8.89 -6.40
CA TRP A 136 -19.06 -9.09 -5.96
C TRP A 136 -18.50 -7.84 -5.27
N GLU A 137 -17.37 -7.98 -4.55
CA GLU A 137 -16.60 -6.89 -3.96
C GLU A 137 -15.10 -7.22 -3.92
N LEU A 138 -14.24 -6.22 -3.78
CA LEU A 138 -12.81 -6.43 -3.63
C LEU A 138 -12.50 -7.17 -2.31
N ARG A 139 -11.65 -8.21 -2.37
CA ARG A 139 -11.19 -8.94 -1.16
C ARG A 139 -10.38 -8.07 -0.23
N CYS A 140 -9.50 -7.25 -0.81
CA CYS A 140 -8.59 -6.39 -0.07
C CYS A 140 -8.36 -5.09 -0.83
N MET A 141 -8.29 -3.97 -0.10
CA MET A 141 -8.03 -2.65 -0.69
C MET A 141 -7.32 -1.74 0.32
N PRO A 142 -6.38 -0.86 -0.11
CA PRO A 142 -5.72 0.08 0.79
C PRO A 142 -6.70 1.15 1.28
N SER A 143 -6.38 1.89 2.34
CA SER A 143 -7.20 3.03 2.79
C SER A 143 -7.39 4.09 1.69
N THR A 144 -6.44 4.20 0.77
CA THR A 144 -6.50 5.10 -0.40
C THR A 144 -7.32 4.56 -1.58
N TRP A 145 -8.09 3.49 -1.42
CA TRP A 145 -8.75 2.72 -2.48
C TRP A 145 -9.59 3.55 -3.47
N VAL A 146 -10.21 4.63 -3.01
CA VAL A 146 -10.99 5.52 -3.88
C VAL A 146 -10.15 6.11 -5.02
N LYS A 147 -8.86 6.36 -4.77
CA LYS A 147 -7.92 6.97 -5.73
C LYS A 147 -6.86 6.01 -6.25
N SER A 148 -6.51 4.97 -5.51
CA SER A 148 -5.46 4.03 -5.87
C SER A 148 -5.79 3.27 -7.15
N SER A 149 -4.77 3.07 -7.99
CA SER A 149 -4.86 2.19 -9.15
C SER A 149 -4.55 0.74 -8.77
N MET A 150 -5.07 -0.20 -9.53
CA MET A 150 -4.86 -1.64 -9.29
C MET A 150 -3.39 -2.02 -9.36
N ALA A 151 -2.65 -1.62 -10.39
CA ALA A 151 -1.23 -1.91 -10.49
C ALA A 151 -0.42 -1.22 -9.39
N GLY A 152 -0.79 0.01 -9.01
CA GLY A 152 -0.14 0.71 -7.89
C GLY A 152 -0.32 -0.03 -6.56
N PHE A 153 -1.50 -0.62 -6.33
CA PHE A 153 -1.75 -1.45 -5.15
C PHE A 153 -0.95 -2.75 -5.18
N PHE A 154 -0.87 -3.43 -6.31
CA PHE A 154 -0.08 -4.65 -6.45
C PHE A 154 1.43 -4.38 -6.32
N CYS A 155 1.94 -3.36 -7.02
CA CYS A 155 3.37 -3.08 -7.05
C CYS A 155 3.90 -2.37 -5.80
N GLY A 156 3.05 -1.79 -4.97
CA GLY A 156 3.45 -0.98 -3.82
C GLY A 156 2.74 -1.28 -2.50
N GLY A 157 1.61 -1.99 -2.56
CA GLY A 157 0.79 -2.30 -1.41
C GLY A 157 1.00 -3.70 -0.83
N SER A 158 0.47 -3.93 0.36
CA SER A 158 0.54 -5.26 0.99
C SER A 158 -0.75 -5.67 1.68
N GLY A 159 -1.39 -4.78 2.43
CA GLY A 159 -2.63 -5.02 3.16
C GLY A 159 -3.58 -3.84 3.07
N GLY A 160 -4.72 -3.97 3.72
CA GLY A 160 -5.75 -2.94 3.75
C GLY A 160 -7.06 -3.49 4.31
N VAL A 161 -8.12 -2.74 4.08
CA VAL A 161 -9.50 -3.13 4.41
C VAL A 161 -9.83 -4.44 3.69
N GLY A 162 -10.34 -5.43 4.41
CA GLY A 162 -10.59 -6.78 3.94
C GLY A 162 -9.48 -7.78 4.27
N SER A 163 -8.28 -7.32 4.63
CA SER A 163 -7.16 -8.22 4.96
C SER A 163 -7.40 -9.08 6.19
N ILE A 164 -8.30 -8.71 7.08
CA ILE A 164 -8.68 -9.53 8.23
C ILE A 164 -9.42 -10.81 7.83
N THR A 165 -10.02 -10.82 6.64
CA THR A 165 -10.81 -11.95 6.14
C THR A 165 -10.10 -12.68 5.00
N TRP A 166 -9.46 -11.94 4.10
CA TRP A 166 -8.91 -12.47 2.85
C TRP A 166 -7.38 -12.41 2.75
N GLY A 167 -6.71 -11.95 3.82
CA GLY A 167 -5.29 -11.61 3.76
C GLY A 167 -5.01 -10.36 2.94
N GLY A 168 -3.73 -9.96 2.87
CA GLY A 168 -3.29 -8.87 2.00
C GLY A 168 -3.28 -9.29 0.52
N ILE A 169 -2.89 -8.36 -0.36
CA ILE A 169 -2.78 -8.67 -1.80
C ILE A 169 -1.77 -9.78 -2.10
N ASN A 170 -0.81 -10.01 -1.20
CA ASN A 170 0.18 -11.08 -1.27
C ASN A 170 -0.34 -12.45 -0.83
N ALA A 171 -1.56 -12.51 -0.27
CA ALA A 171 -2.15 -13.77 0.16
C ALA A 171 -2.43 -14.68 -1.06
N PRO A 172 -2.21 -16.00 -0.93
CA PRO A 172 -2.54 -16.95 -1.99
C PRO A 172 -3.98 -16.80 -2.46
N GLY A 173 -4.19 -16.94 -3.77
CA GLY A 173 -5.52 -16.87 -4.38
C GLY A 173 -6.12 -15.45 -4.53
N ASN A 174 -5.49 -14.38 -4.06
CA ASN A 174 -6.00 -13.03 -4.29
C ASN A 174 -5.69 -12.51 -5.69
N VAL A 175 -4.50 -12.79 -6.20
CA VAL A 175 -4.09 -12.47 -7.58
C VAL A 175 -4.07 -13.75 -8.39
N LYS A 176 -4.79 -13.78 -9.51
CA LYS A 176 -4.85 -14.93 -10.41
C LYS A 176 -3.75 -14.85 -11.46
N SER A 177 -3.52 -13.69 -12.04
CA SER A 177 -2.43 -13.50 -12.99
C SER A 177 -2.06 -12.02 -13.13
N VAL A 178 -0.86 -11.76 -13.64
CA VAL A 178 -0.41 -10.44 -14.10
C VAL A 178 0.24 -10.57 -15.47
N THR A 179 -0.04 -9.63 -16.37
CA THR A 179 0.67 -9.51 -17.64
C THR A 179 1.62 -8.33 -17.57
N LEU A 180 2.89 -8.59 -17.84
CA LEU A 180 3.98 -7.60 -17.82
C LEU A 180 4.48 -7.32 -19.22
N LEU A 181 4.86 -6.08 -19.47
CA LEU A 181 5.59 -5.64 -20.65
C LEU A 181 7.07 -5.48 -20.29
N SER A 182 7.97 -6.01 -21.10
CA SER A 182 9.43 -5.85 -20.94
C SER A 182 9.88 -4.45 -21.31
N CYS A 183 11.01 -4.01 -20.75
CA CYS A 183 11.66 -2.74 -21.07
C CYS A 183 12.82 -2.98 -22.05
N GLU A 184 12.45 -3.18 -23.31
CA GLU A 184 13.33 -3.51 -24.42
C GLU A 184 13.06 -2.61 -25.62
N GLU A 185 13.94 -2.57 -26.60
CA GLU A 185 13.73 -1.86 -27.87
C GLU A 185 12.58 -2.48 -28.69
N THR A 186 12.30 -3.77 -28.49
CA THR A 186 11.10 -4.47 -28.98
C THR A 186 10.38 -5.10 -27.80
N PRO A 187 9.49 -4.34 -27.12
CA PRO A 187 8.83 -4.81 -25.90
C PRO A 187 7.93 -6.03 -26.15
N ARG A 188 8.03 -7.04 -25.29
CA ARG A 188 7.26 -8.28 -25.35
C ARG A 188 6.39 -8.43 -24.10
N LEU A 189 5.28 -9.16 -24.25
CA LEU A 189 4.36 -9.45 -23.15
C LEU A 189 4.71 -10.81 -22.52
N ILE A 190 4.65 -10.86 -21.19
CA ILE A 190 4.82 -12.08 -20.39
C ILE A 190 3.69 -12.14 -19.37
N LYS A 191 2.97 -13.27 -19.36
CA LYS A 191 1.94 -13.54 -18.35
C LYS A 191 2.54 -14.39 -17.24
N LEU A 192 2.34 -13.97 -16.00
CA LEU A 192 2.72 -14.69 -14.77
C LEU A 192 1.43 -15.10 -14.05
N GLU A 193 1.25 -16.40 -13.88
CA GLU A 193 0.08 -16.95 -13.21
C GLU A 193 0.32 -17.07 -11.70
N GLU A 194 -0.72 -16.89 -10.91
CA GLU A 194 -0.79 -17.14 -9.45
C GLU A 194 0.53 -16.96 -8.68
N THR A 195 1.20 -18.06 -8.33
CA THR A 195 2.43 -18.04 -7.51
C THR A 195 3.56 -17.28 -8.17
N ASP A 196 3.70 -17.37 -9.49
CA ASP A 196 4.74 -16.65 -10.25
C ASP A 196 4.51 -15.14 -10.25
N SER A 197 3.25 -14.69 -10.14
CA SER A 197 2.93 -13.26 -10.03
C SER A 197 3.62 -12.57 -8.84
N LYS A 198 3.94 -13.34 -7.79
CA LYS A 198 4.67 -12.84 -6.59
C LYS A 198 6.07 -12.32 -6.92
N ARG A 199 6.66 -12.73 -8.04
CA ARG A 199 7.96 -12.19 -8.52
C ARG A 199 7.85 -10.71 -8.91
N ALA A 200 6.66 -10.23 -9.30
CA ALA A 200 6.39 -8.83 -9.62
C ALA A 200 5.71 -8.05 -8.50
N LEU A 201 5.27 -8.75 -7.43
CA LEU A 201 4.56 -8.14 -6.30
C LEU A 201 5.49 -7.25 -5.47
N HIS A 202 5.02 -6.05 -5.12
CA HIS A 202 5.72 -5.10 -4.24
C HIS A 202 7.16 -4.78 -4.71
N THR A 203 7.34 -4.59 -6.02
CA THR A 203 8.64 -4.34 -6.64
C THR A 203 8.84 -2.90 -7.10
N TYR A 204 7.88 -2.00 -6.80
CA TYR A 204 7.93 -0.59 -7.22
C TYR A 204 8.11 -0.40 -8.73
N GLY A 205 7.65 -1.38 -9.54
CA GLY A 205 7.80 -1.36 -10.99
C GLY A 205 9.23 -1.57 -11.50
N THR A 206 10.11 -2.19 -10.70
CA THR A 206 11.50 -2.49 -11.13
C THR A 206 11.61 -3.73 -12.01
N THR A 207 10.61 -4.62 -11.99
CA THR A 207 10.70 -5.98 -12.57
C THR A 207 9.83 -6.18 -13.84
N GLY A 208 9.33 -5.11 -14.41
CA GLY A 208 8.45 -5.13 -15.58
C GLY A 208 7.33 -4.09 -15.46
N ILE A 209 6.69 -3.78 -16.58
CA ILE A 209 5.61 -2.80 -16.66
C ILE A 209 4.29 -3.56 -16.69
N MET A 210 3.47 -3.47 -15.64
CA MET A 210 2.18 -4.12 -15.61
C MET A 210 1.23 -3.51 -16.65
N VAL A 211 0.60 -4.35 -17.45
CA VAL A 211 -0.38 -3.96 -18.46
C VAL A 211 -1.78 -4.54 -18.22
N GLU A 212 -1.87 -5.64 -17.48
CA GLU A 212 -3.12 -6.28 -17.10
C GLU A 212 -2.96 -7.05 -15.79
N ILE A 213 -4.02 -7.11 -15.01
CA ILE A 213 -4.10 -7.94 -13.79
C ILE A 213 -5.46 -8.61 -13.69
N GLU A 214 -5.46 -9.87 -13.29
CA GLU A 214 -6.64 -10.64 -12.92
C GLU A 214 -6.65 -10.87 -11.41
N MET A 215 -7.74 -10.46 -10.74
CA MET A 215 -7.89 -10.61 -9.30
C MET A 215 -9.19 -11.31 -8.94
N ARG A 216 -9.15 -12.14 -7.90
CA ARG A 216 -10.35 -12.75 -7.33
C ARG A 216 -11.10 -11.74 -6.46
N LEU A 217 -12.39 -11.73 -6.60
CA LEU A 217 -13.34 -10.95 -5.80
C LEU A 217 -13.92 -11.82 -4.67
N ALA A 218 -14.59 -11.18 -3.73
CA ALA A 218 -15.40 -11.81 -2.70
C ALA A 218 -16.89 -11.62 -3.01
N PRO A 219 -17.79 -12.50 -2.55
CA PRO A 219 -19.22 -12.22 -2.57
C PRO A 219 -19.52 -10.91 -1.84
N ARG A 220 -20.38 -10.08 -2.43
CA ARG A 220 -20.80 -8.79 -1.87
C ARG A 220 -21.47 -8.97 -0.50
N VAL A 221 -21.09 -8.13 0.44
CA VAL A 221 -21.69 -8.04 1.78
C VAL A 221 -22.14 -6.59 2.03
N ASP A 222 -23.29 -6.43 2.69
CA ASP A 222 -23.71 -5.15 3.22
C ASP A 222 -23.12 -4.96 4.62
N TYR A 223 -22.49 -3.81 4.87
CA TYR A 223 -21.75 -3.55 6.09
C TYR A 223 -22.39 -2.46 6.94
N ASP A 224 -22.21 -2.57 8.26
CA ASP A 224 -22.36 -1.49 9.24
C ASP A 224 -20.97 -1.08 9.76
N GLN A 225 -20.80 0.21 9.97
CA GLN A 225 -19.63 0.84 10.55
C GLN A 225 -19.89 1.03 12.04
N LEU A 226 -19.02 0.47 12.89
CA LEU A 226 -19.16 0.53 14.35
C LEU A 226 -17.90 1.13 14.96
N ILE A 227 -18.06 1.94 16.01
CA ILE A 227 -16.98 2.41 16.87
C ILE A 227 -17.35 2.13 18.31
N PHE A 228 -16.42 1.48 19.02
CA PHE A 228 -16.52 1.22 20.45
C PHE A 228 -15.42 1.99 21.19
N SER A 229 -15.73 2.47 22.40
CA SER A 229 -14.76 3.06 23.33
C SER A 229 -14.78 2.39 24.68
N SER A 230 -13.71 2.59 25.43
CA SER A 230 -13.58 2.19 26.83
C SER A 230 -12.63 3.16 27.53
N ASP A 231 -12.77 3.31 28.83
CA ASP A 231 -11.76 3.95 29.71
C ASP A 231 -10.59 3.04 30.02
N ASP A 232 -10.69 1.76 29.65
CA ASP A 232 -9.69 0.71 29.91
C ASP A 232 -9.17 0.15 28.58
N TRP A 233 -7.87 0.35 28.30
CA TRP A 233 -7.18 -0.13 27.12
C TRP A 233 -7.18 -1.66 27.02
N ASP A 234 -6.90 -2.36 28.12
CA ASP A 234 -6.76 -3.82 28.11
C ASP A 234 -8.10 -4.52 27.95
N LYS A 235 -9.17 -3.96 28.50
CA LYS A 235 -10.55 -4.39 28.27
C LYS A 235 -10.92 -4.27 26.80
N LEU A 236 -10.67 -3.08 26.21
CA LEU A 236 -10.96 -2.84 24.80
C LEU A 236 -10.14 -3.77 23.90
N LEU A 237 -8.84 -3.93 24.18
CA LEU A 237 -7.92 -4.79 23.42
C LEU A 237 -8.35 -6.26 23.52
N THR A 238 -8.76 -6.73 24.69
CA THR A 238 -9.22 -8.12 24.89
C THR A 238 -10.47 -8.41 24.07
N TRP A 239 -11.45 -7.50 24.11
CA TRP A 239 -12.64 -7.65 23.31
C TRP A 239 -12.36 -7.54 21.82
N SER A 240 -11.55 -6.59 21.40
CA SER A 240 -11.18 -6.40 19.98
C SER A 240 -10.48 -7.62 19.39
N ASP A 241 -9.53 -8.22 20.13
CA ASP A 241 -8.84 -9.43 19.69
C ASP A 241 -9.81 -10.62 19.61
N THR A 242 -10.70 -10.76 20.59
CA THR A 242 -11.75 -11.80 20.59
C THR A 242 -12.69 -11.61 19.39
N ALA A 243 -13.17 -10.39 19.15
CA ALA A 243 -14.05 -10.09 18.03
C ALA A 243 -13.35 -10.31 16.67
N ALA A 244 -12.07 -9.93 16.57
CA ALA A 244 -11.26 -10.12 15.37
C ALA A 244 -11.10 -11.60 15.03
N ARG A 245 -10.90 -12.46 16.04
CA ARG A 245 -10.69 -13.92 15.86
C ARG A 245 -11.99 -14.70 15.77
N ASN A 246 -13.13 -14.14 16.18
CA ASN A 246 -14.40 -14.86 16.17
C ASN A 246 -14.89 -15.08 14.71
N PRO A 247 -14.96 -16.34 14.24
CA PRO A 247 -15.39 -16.63 12.86
C PRO A 247 -16.89 -16.36 12.63
N ALA A 248 -17.72 -16.32 13.67
CA ALA A 248 -19.14 -16.00 13.56
C ALA A 248 -19.40 -14.51 13.27
N PHE A 249 -18.41 -13.66 13.54
CA PHE A 249 -18.46 -12.21 13.27
C PHE A 249 -17.90 -11.93 11.88
N ALA A 250 -18.74 -12.02 10.85
CA ALA A 250 -18.36 -11.63 9.50
C ALA A 250 -17.98 -10.14 9.48
N LYS A 251 -16.73 -9.84 9.10
CA LYS A 251 -16.13 -8.50 9.22
C LYS A 251 -15.14 -8.24 8.10
N ARG A 252 -14.91 -6.96 7.81
CA ARG A 252 -13.94 -6.50 6.79
C ARG A 252 -12.80 -5.66 7.40
N LEU A 253 -12.99 -5.19 8.65
CA LEU A 253 -12.02 -4.38 9.37
C LEU A 253 -12.20 -4.57 10.88
N VAL A 254 -11.09 -4.68 11.60
CA VAL A 254 -10.97 -4.39 13.03
C VAL A 254 -9.67 -3.61 13.21
N THR A 255 -9.76 -2.43 13.78
CA THR A 255 -8.60 -1.58 14.07
C THR A 255 -8.79 -0.89 15.41
N GLN A 256 -7.71 -0.74 16.18
CA GLN A 256 -7.77 -0.13 17.50
C GLN A 256 -6.70 0.96 17.64
N PHE A 257 -7.09 2.05 18.30
CA PHE A 257 -6.26 3.23 18.48
C PHE A 257 -6.10 3.57 19.95
N GLN A 258 -4.86 3.73 20.38
CA GLN A 258 -4.51 4.29 21.68
C GLN A 258 -4.77 5.80 21.69
N TRP A 259 -5.22 6.34 22.81
CA TRP A 259 -5.27 7.79 23.01
C TRP A 259 -3.83 8.38 23.01
N PRO A 260 -3.54 9.53 22.36
CA PRO A 260 -4.49 10.51 21.78
C PRO A 260 -4.83 10.34 20.29
N THR A 261 -4.48 9.24 19.64
CA THR A 261 -4.73 9.05 18.18
C THR A 261 -6.16 9.40 17.75
N PRO A 262 -7.24 9.01 18.49
CA PRO A 262 -8.62 9.38 18.11
C PRO A 262 -8.86 10.89 18.02
N SER A 263 -8.12 11.71 18.79
CA SER A 263 -8.25 13.16 18.76
C SER A 263 -7.79 13.81 17.44
N PHE A 264 -7.00 13.09 16.65
CA PHE A 264 -6.56 13.54 15.33
C PHE A 264 -7.67 13.42 14.27
N PHE A 265 -8.67 12.59 14.48
CA PHE A 265 -9.78 12.35 13.55
C PHE A 265 -10.85 13.43 13.65
N LYS A 266 -10.54 14.65 13.24
CA LYS A 266 -11.36 15.85 13.44
C LYS A 266 -12.86 15.67 13.17
N PRO A 267 -13.32 14.97 12.08
CA PRO A 267 -14.74 14.76 11.84
C PRO A 267 -15.43 13.84 12.85
N LEU A 268 -14.67 12.96 13.53
CA LEU A 268 -15.18 11.95 14.45
C LEU A 268 -15.00 12.33 15.92
N VAL A 269 -14.18 13.34 16.24
CA VAL A 269 -13.81 13.69 17.62
C VAL A 269 -15.00 13.93 18.53
N LYS A 270 -16.13 14.39 17.99
CA LYS A 270 -17.38 14.62 18.72
C LYS A 270 -18.02 13.36 19.32
N TYR A 271 -17.60 12.18 18.86
CA TYR A 271 -18.06 10.89 19.37
C TYR A 271 -17.14 10.32 20.46
N PHE A 272 -15.97 10.92 20.68
CA PHE A 272 -14.93 10.38 21.54
C PHE A 272 -14.84 11.17 22.84
N LYS A 273 -14.62 10.47 23.95
CA LYS A 273 -14.26 11.09 25.21
C LYS A 273 -12.73 11.22 25.32
N THR A 274 -12.29 12.31 25.89
CA THR A 274 -10.87 12.56 26.13
C THR A 274 -10.27 11.47 27.02
N GLY A 275 -9.16 10.89 26.59
CA GLY A 275 -8.46 9.83 27.29
C GLY A 275 -8.88 8.42 26.89
N GLU A 276 -10.04 8.24 26.22
CA GLU A 276 -10.51 6.92 25.86
C GLU A 276 -9.90 6.40 24.54
N PRO A 277 -9.31 5.19 24.51
CA PRO A 277 -9.01 4.45 23.27
C PRO A 277 -10.30 4.02 22.56
N VAL A 278 -10.18 3.78 21.26
CA VAL A 278 -11.32 3.36 20.44
C VAL A 278 -10.98 2.19 19.52
N THR A 279 -11.99 1.39 19.21
CA THR A 279 -11.90 0.34 18.19
C THR A 279 -12.93 0.57 17.10
N PHE A 280 -12.49 0.53 15.83
CA PHE A 280 -13.36 0.63 14.66
C PHE A 280 -13.56 -0.74 14.05
N LEU A 281 -14.80 -1.04 13.67
CA LEU A 281 -15.15 -2.27 12.97
C LEU A 281 -16.01 -1.97 11.74
N LEU A 282 -15.69 -2.67 10.66
CA LEU A 282 -16.56 -2.80 9.50
C LEU A 282 -17.08 -4.24 9.47
N VAL A 283 -18.37 -4.43 9.80
CA VAL A 283 -18.95 -5.75 10.03
C VAL A 283 -20.17 -5.98 9.13
N ALA A 284 -20.44 -7.23 8.80
CA ALA A 284 -21.66 -7.57 8.07
C ALA A 284 -22.87 -7.07 8.85
N ARG A 285 -23.76 -6.32 8.17
CA ARG A 285 -24.97 -5.71 8.78
C ARG A 285 -25.82 -6.75 9.50
N ALA A 286 -25.93 -7.96 8.94
CA ALA A 286 -26.68 -9.06 9.55
C ALA A 286 -26.11 -9.52 10.91
N LYS A 287 -24.88 -9.13 11.25
CA LYS A 287 -24.20 -9.46 12.50
C LYS A 287 -23.99 -8.26 13.43
N ALA A 288 -24.36 -7.06 13.01
CA ALA A 288 -24.07 -5.83 13.75
C ALA A 288 -24.70 -5.82 15.14
N ASP A 289 -25.96 -6.26 15.31
CA ASP A 289 -26.65 -6.29 16.60
C ASP A 289 -25.99 -7.25 17.58
N GLU A 290 -25.60 -8.45 17.12
CA GLU A 290 -24.92 -9.45 17.93
C GLU A 290 -23.56 -8.93 18.41
N ILE A 291 -22.81 -8.24 17.53
CA ILE A 291 -21.50 -7.65 17.85
C ILE A 291 -21.65 -6.51 18.86
N VAL A 292 -22.64 -5.63 18.68
CA VAL A 292 -22.94 -4.55 19.64
C VAL A 292 -23.33 -5.11 20.99
N ALA A 293 -24.19 -6.14 21.05
CA ALA A 293 -24.57 -6.78 22.30
C ALA A 293 -23.37 -7.40 23.02
N SER A 294 -22.47 -8.05 22.28
CA SER A 294 -21.22 -8.61 22.81
C SER A 294 -20.30 -7.53 23.40
N ALA A 295 -20.16 -6.39 22.73
CA ALA A 295 -19.33 -5.28 23.20
C ALA A 295 -19.91 -4.65 24.47
N VAL A 296 -21.23 -4.40 24.51
CA VAL A 296 -21.92 -3.86 25.69
C VAL A 296 -21.84 -4.81 26.88
N ALA A 297 -21.98 -6.11 26.66
CA ALA A 297 -21.83 -7.13 27.70
C ALA A 297 -20.40 -7.17 28.28
N ALA A 298 -19.39 -6.81 27.47
CA ALA A 298 -17.99 -6.63 27.90
C ALA A 298 -17.72 -5.26 28.56
N GLY A 299 -18.75 -4.42 28.72
CA GLY A 299 -18.65 -3.09 29.35
C GLY A 299 -18.05 -2.00 28.43
N LEU A 300 -18.16 -2.16 27.11
CA LEU A 300 -17.75 -1.16 26.13
C LEU A 300 -18.94 -0.27 25.74
N ALA A 301 -18.63 0.97 25.35
CA ALA A 301 -19.65 1.88 24.81
C ALA A 301 -19.62 1.83 23.27
N CYS A 302 -20.78 1.58 22.64
CA CYS A 302 -20.96 1.79 21.21
C CYS A 302 -21.22 3.29 20.97
N VAL A 303 -20.19 4.02 20.50
CA VAL A 303 -20.26 5.49 20.34
C VAL A 303 -20.61 5.93 18.92
N TYR A 304 -20.55 5.01 17.96
CA TYR A 304 -20.92 5.28 16.58
C TYR A 304 -21.44 4.01 15.92
N ARG A 305 -22.56 4.14 15.21
CA ARG A 305 -23.09 3.10 14.34
C ARG A 305 -23.77 3.74 13.13
N THR A 306 -23.39 3.30 11.94
CA THR A 306 -23.99 3.76 10.69
C THR A 306 -23.85 2.69 9.60
N PRO A 307 -24.88 2.46 8.78
CA PRO A 307 -24.73 1.64 7.58
C PRO A 307 -23.68 2.20 6.64
N LEU A 308 -22.86 1.32 6.04
CA LEU A 308 -22.05 1.73 4.91
C LEU A 308 -22.96 1.93 3.70
N PRO A 309 -22.93 3.10 3.01
CA PRO A 309 -23.68 3.30 1.77
C PRO A 309 -23.31 2.28 0.69
N ASP A 310 -24.22 1.97 -0.19
CA ASP A 310 -23.99 1.12 -1.35
C ASP A 310 -24.47 1.81 -2.63
N PRO A 311 -23.59 2.10 -3.61
CA PRO A 311 -22.13 1.90 -3.54
C PRO A 311 -21.49 2.77 -2.45
N PRO A 312 -20.36 2.32 -1.89
CA PRO A 312 -19.67 3.07 -0.85
C PRO A 312 -19.31 4.49 -1.28
N LYS A 313 -19.62 5.47 -0.41
CA LYS A 313 -19.31 6.90 -0.62
C LYS A 313 -18.66 7.48 0.63
N PRO A 314 -17.52 8.21 0.51
CA PRO A 314 -16.90 8.89 1.65
C PRO A 314 -17.86 9.90 2.32
N PRO A 315 -17.68 10.19 3.63
CA PRO A 315 -16.64 9.65 4.52
C PRO A 315 -16.99 8.28 5.10
N PHE A 316 -15.98 7.46 5.30
CA PHE A 316 -16.10 6.16 5.98
C PHE A 316 -15.19 6.09 7.19
N ILE A 317 -15.43 5.13 8.10
CA ILE A 317 -14.46 4.85 9.17
C ILE A 317 -13.13 4.37 8.62
N THR A 318 -13.10 3.73 7.45
CA THR A 318 -11.87 3.28 6.78
C THR A 318 -10.97 4.44 6.32
N ASP A 319 -11.51 5.68 6.23
CA ASP A 319 -10.72 6.88 5.93
C ASP A 319 -9.82 7.33 7.11
N TYR A 320 -9.91 6.65 8.24
CA TYR A 320 -9.13 6.93 9.45
C TYR A 320 -8.22 5.76 9.84
N THR A 321 -8.20 4.68 9.07
CA THR A 321 -7.47 3.44 9.36
C THR A 321 -6.27 3.27 8.44
N TRP A 322 -5.43 2.28 8.70
CA TRP A 322 -4.21 2.03 7.93
C TRP A 322 -3.35 3.30 7.83
N ASN A 323 -2.76 3.57 6.67
CA ASN A 323 -1.92 4.77 6.48
C ASN A 323 -2.68 6.11 6.51
N HIS A 324 -4.01 6.11 6.44
CA HIS A 324 -4.79 7.33 6.64
C HIS A 324 -4.74 7.81 8.09
N THR A 325 -4.59 6.91 9.07
CA THR A 325 -4.30 7.30 10.47
C THR A 325 -3.08 8.20 10.55
N THR A 326 -1.99 7.79 9.89
CA THR A 326 -0.75 8.58 9.81
C THR A 326 -0.99 9.95 9.16
N LEU A 327 -1.78 10.01 8.09
CA LEU A 327 -2.12 11.28 7.44
C LEU A 327 -2.85 12.24 8.38
N TRP A 328 -3.84 11.75 9.13
CA TRP A 328 -4.57 12.54 10.09
C TRP A 328 -3.67 13.02 11.24
N ALA A 329 -2.79 12.15 11.71
CA ALA A 329 -1.83 12.46 12.76
C ALA A 329 -0.85 13.55 12.30
N ILE A 330 -0.19 13.41 11.15
CA ILE A 330 0.77 14.40 10.61
C ILE A 330 0.08 15.75 10.35
N LYS A 331 -1.17 15.76 9.89
CA LYS A 331 -1.93 17.01 9.73
C LYS A 331 -2.23 17.71 11.05
N SER A 332 -2.30 16.96 12.14
CA SER A 332 -2.54 17.51 13.50
C SER A 332 -1.25 17.85 14.20
N ASP A 333 -0.21 17.05 14.01
CA ASP A 333 1.14 17.25 14.56
C ASP A 333 2.19 16.79 13.53
N PRO A 334 2.87 17.72 12.85
CA PRO A 334 3.86 17.39 11.82
C PRO A 334 5.14 16.74 12.34
N THR A 335 5.32 16.62 13.68
CA THR A 335 6.42 15.87 14.28
C THR A 335 6.17 14.36 14.31
N ILE A 336 4.96 13.92 13.97
CA ILE A 336 4.61 12.51 13.95
C ILE A 336 5.08 11.86 12.65
N THR A 337 5.62 10.66 12.79
CA THR A 337 5.86 9.70 11.72
C THR A 337 5.31 8.33 12.14
N TYR A 338 5.73 7.22 11.52
CA TYR A 338 5.15 5.91 11.78
C TYR A 338 6.13 4.78 11.47
N VAL A 339 5.80 3.58 11.90
CA VAL A 339 6.39 2.33 11.41
C VAL A 339 5.28 1.36 11.02
N GLN A 340 5.59 0.33 10.27
CA GLN A 340 4.65 -0.75 9.97
C GLN A 340 5.13 -2.00 10.66
N SER A 341 4.31 -2.53 11.56
CA SER A 341 4.69 -3.62 12.46
C SER A 341 3.83 -4.86 12.27
N GLY A 342 4.43 -6.01 12.54
CA GLY A 342 3.74 -7.27 12.78
C GLY A 342 4.15 -7.78 14.16
N PHE A 343 3.18 -7.93 15.03
CA PHE A 343 3.42 -8.40 16.40
C PHE A 343 3.32 -9.92 16.49
N GLY A 344 4.04 -10.51 17.47
CA GLY A 344 3.97 -11.92 17.78
C GLY A 344 2.70 -12.31 18.55
N ASP A 345 2.58 -13.59 18.90
CA ASP A 345 1.47 -14.06 19.74
C ASP A 345 1.56 -13.47 21.15
N ASN A 346 2.75 -13.05 21.59
CA ASN A 346 3.02 -12.32 22.83
C ASN A 346 2.89 -10.79 22.69
N PHE A 347 2.07 -10.29 21.79
CA PHE A 347 1.96 -8.87 21.47
C PHE A 347 1.71 -7.96 22.69
N ARG A 348 0.99 -8.44 23.72
CA ARG A 348 0.77 -7.67 24.96
C ARG A 348 2.06 -7.39 25.72
N GLU A 349 2.94 -8.41 25.81
CA GLU A 349 4.28 -8.24 26.40
C GLU A 349 5.12 -7.27 25.55
N GLN A 350 5.06 -7.41 24.22
CA GLN A 350 5.77 -6.50 23.30
C GLN A 350 5.31 -5.05 23.48
N PHE A 351 4.01 -4.79 23.69
CA PHE A 351 3.50 -3.44 23.97
C PHE A 351 4.05 -2.89 25.27
N ALA A 352 4.06 -3.70 26.34
CA ALA A 352 4.61 -3.29 27.63
C ALA A 352 6.12 -2.99 27.56
N LEU A 353 6.88 -3.77 26.79
CA LEU A 353 8.30 -3.54 26.56
C LEU A 353 8.56 -2.26 25.76
N LEU A 354 7.74 -1.97 24.72
CA LEU A 354 7.83 -0.73 23.95
C LEU A 354 7.54 0.49 24.82
N GLU A 355 6.46 0.47 25.61
CA GLU A 355 6.10 1.58 26.50
C GLU A 355 7.16 1.81 27.58
N LYS A 356 7.73 0.75 28.16
CA LYS A 356 8.79 0.82 29.14
C LYS A 356 10.08 1.43 28.57
N LYS A 357 10.44 1.07 27.33
CA LYS A 357 11.70 1.53 26.68
C LYS A 357 11.57 2.94 26.09
N PHE A 358 10.38 3.27 25.57
CA PHE A 358 10.09 4.50 24.83
C PHE A 358 8.83 5.20 25.36
N PRO A 359 8.79 5.56 26.65
CA PRO A 359 7.56 6.06 27.27
C PRO A 359 7.03 7.31 26.57
N GLY A 360 5.78 7.23 26.12
CA GLY A 360 5.08 8.32 25.43
C GLY A 360 5.61 8.68 24.05
N GLU A 361 6.54 7.90 23.47
CA GLU A 361 7.08 8.16 22.11
C GLU A 361 6.33 7.41 21.02
N ILE A 362 5.65 6.32 21.37
CA ILE A 362 4.94 5.43 20.42
C ILE A 362 3.48 5.40 20.80
N LEU A 363 2.60 5.65 19.81
CA LEU A 363 1.16 5.49 19.97
C LEU A 363 0.71 4.24 19.21
N LEU A 364 0.10 3.31 19.91
CA LEU A 364 -0.35 2.05 19.29
C LEU A 364 -1.55 2.31 18.38
N HIS A 365 -1.39 1.93 17.13
CA HIS A 365 -2.42 1.78 16.13
C HIS A 365 -2.36 0.35 15.63
N LEU A 366 -3.37 -0.44 15.95
CA LEU A 366 -3.41 -1.87 15.69
C LEU A 366 -4.37 -2.19 14.56
N GLU A 367 -3.98 -3.16 13.72
CA GLU A 367 -4.78 -3.71 12.65
C GLU A 367 -4.75 -5.23 12.75
N TRP A 368 -5.91 -5.88 12.72
CA TRP A 368 -5.97 -7.34 12.65
C TRP A 368 -5.95 -7.80 11.20
N ILE A 369 -5.06 -8.73 10.91
CA ILE A 369 -4.77 -9.19 9.55
C ILE A 369 -4.78 -10.71 9.54
N ALA A 370 -5.44 -11.30 8.55
CA ALA A 370 -5.41 -12.74 8.36
C ALA A 370 -4.06 -13.22 7.84
N GLY A 371 -3.51 -14.17 8.53
CA GLY A 371 -2.47 -15.13 8.26
C GLY A 371 -1.20 -14.76 7.52
N ASN A 372 -0.25 -15.67 7.58
CA ASN A 372 0.88 -15.66 6.67
C ASN A 372 0.66 -16.72 5.56
N SER A 373 1.38 -16.55 4.46
CA SER A 373 1.25 -17.33 3.23
C SER A 373 1.45 -18.86 3.36
N LYS A 374 1.92 -19.36 4.50
CA LYS A 374 2.16 -20.80 4.71
C LYS A 374 0.96 -21.53 5.33
N MET A 375 -0.03 -20.80 5.83
CA MET A 375 -1.15 -21.34 6.61
C MET A 375 -2.52 -21.09 5.96
N MET A 376 -2.54 -20.74 4.65
CA MET A 376 -3.80 -20.41 3.96
C MET A 376 -4.57 -21.69 3.65
N PRO A 377 -5.85 -21.78 4.06
CA PRO A 377 -6.75 -22.78 3.53
C PRO A 377 -6.96 -22.57 2.02
N GLU A 378 -7.75 -23.42 1.41
CA GLU A 378 -8.06 -23.37 -0.02
C GLU A 378 -8.33 -21.96 -0.52
N GLU A 379 -7.89 -21.65 -1.72
CA GLU A 379 -7.80 -20.31 -2.33
C GLU A 379 -9.09 -19.49 -2.35
N THR A 380 -10.23 -20.14 -2.12
CA THR A 380 -11.57 -19.53 -2.20
C THR A 380 -12.23 -19.28 -0.85
N ALA A 381 -11.69 -19.85 0.25
CA ALA A 381 -12.29 -19.73 1.57
C ALA A 381 -11.78 -18.49 2.34
N PRO A 382 -12.62 -17.79 3.11
CA PRO A 382 -12.18 -16.75 4.04
C PRO A 382 -11.22 -17.33 5.09
N ILE A 383 -10.19 -16.55 5.44
CA ILE A 383 -9.30 -16.90 6.55
C ILE A 383 -9.97 -16.43 7.84
N VAL A 384 -10.07 -17.32 8.82
CA VAL A 384 -10.78 -17.03 10.06
C VAL A 384 -10.02 -17.54 11.30
N GLY A 385 -10.32 -16.94 12.43
CA GLY A 385 -9.94 -17.46 13.74
C GLY A 385 -8.45 -17.38 14.05
N GLU A 386 -7.82 -18.51 14.30
CA GLU A 386 -6.42 -18.62 14.76
C GLU A 386 -5.38 -18.07 13.78
N HIS A 387 -5.75 -17.94 12.51
CA HIS A 387 -4.86 -17.37 11.49
C HIS A 387 -4.82 -15.83 11.51
N VAL A 388 -5.64 -15.17 12.33
CA VAL A 388 -5.61 -13.72 12.49
C VAL A 388 -4.43 -13.32 13.37
N ARG A 389 -3.65 -12.33 12.92
CA ARG A 389 -2.49 -11.77 13.63
C ARG A 389 -2.71 -10.28 13.91
N VAL A 390 -2.07 -9.80 14.95
CA VAL A 390 -2.00 -8.38 15.26
C VAL A 390 -0.84 -7.77 14.50
N GLY A 391 -1.17 -6.85 13.61
CA GLY A 391 -0.22 -5.95 12.99
C GLY A 391 -0.51 -4.52 13.42
N GLY A 392 0.10 -3.56 12.76
CA GLY A 392 -0.24 -2.18 13.04
C GLY A 392 0.62 -1.19 12.28
N ILE A 393 0.24 0.06 12.43
CA ILE A 393 0.96 1.23 11.93
C ILE A 393 1.15 2.19 13.11
N PRO A 394 1.93 1.80 14.14
CA PRO A 394 2.19 2.66 15.28
C PRO A 394 2.72 4.03 14.84
N LEU A 395 2.18 5.07 15.44
CA LEU A 395 2.65 6.44 15.25
C LEU A 395 3.82 6.72 16.19
N ILE A 396 4.79 7.47 15.71
CA ILE A 396 6.01 7.79 16.46
C ILE A 396 6.18 9.30 16.48
N TYR A 397 6.37 9.88 17.66
CA TYR A 397 6.84 11.25 17.81
C TYR A 397 8.32 11.30 17.39
N PHE A 398 8.57 11.81 16.20
CA PHE A 398 9.90 11.82 15.59
C PHE A 398 10.83 12.81 16.30
N LYS A 399 11.91 12.32 16.87
CA LYS A 399 12.94 13.13 17.52
C LYS A 399 14.19 13.30 16.64
N SER A 400 14.65 12.20 16.05
CA SER A 400 15.82 12.16 15.16
C SER A 400 15.83 10.83 14.39
N GLU A 401 16.60 10.78 13.30
CA GLU A 401 16.83 9.54 12.55
C GLU A 401 17.48 8.47 13.42
N ALA A 402 18.46 8.83 14.25
CA ALA A 402 19.11 7.90 15.17
C ALA A 402 18.12 7.28 16.17
N ARG A 403 17.20 8.11 16.73
CA ARG A 403 16.18 7.61 17.65
C ARG A 403 15.17 6.69 16.94
N LEU A 404 14.80 7.01 15.70
CA LEU A 404 13.93 6.15 14.90
C LEU A 404 14.59 4.80 14.63
N GLN A 405 15.87 4.78 14.30
CA GLN A 405 16.62 3.53 14.10
C GLN A 405 16.74 2.72 15.40
N GLU A 406 16.92 3.38 16.54
CA GLU A 406 16.90 2.70 17.85
C GLU A 406 15.55 2.03 18.13
N ILE A 407 14.43 2.69 17.81
CA ILE A 407 13.09 2.10 17.94
C ILE A 407 12.94 0.88 17.02
N ILE A 408 13.35 0.99 15.75
CA ILE A 408 13.27 -0.11 14.77
C ILE A 408 14.14 -1.29 15.22
N ALA A 409 15.35 -1.04 15.68
CA ALA A 409 16.26 -2.07 16.17
C ALA A 409 15.71 -2.79 17.41
N TYR A 410 15.17 -2.02 18.36
CA TYR A 410 14.56 -2.61 19.54
C TYR A 410 13.30 -3.42 19.24
N CYS A 411 12.49 -2.99 18.29
CA CYS A 411 11.37 -3.80 17.79
C CYS A 411 11.84 -5.18 17.31
N ALA A 412 12.93 -5.24 16.54
CA ALA A 412 13.50 -6.52 16.08
C ALA A 412 14.04 -7.36 17.25
N GLU A 413 14.69 -6.74 18.25
CA GLU A 413 15.21 -7.39 19.45
C GLU A 413 14.09 -8.10 20.23
N ILE A 414 12.91 -7.48 20.37
CA ILE A 414 11.77 -8.06 21.08
C ILE A 414 10.84 -8.88 20.19
N GLY A 415 11.28 -9.21 18.96
CA GLY A 415 10.54 -10.08 18.04
C GLY A 415 9.37 -9.39 17.33
N VAL A 416 9.31 -8.06 17.28
CA VAL A 416 8.35 -7.32 16.44
C VAL A 416 8.92 -7.16 15.05
N PHE A 417 8.23 -7.71 14.05
CA PHE A 417 8.59 -7.48 12.65
C PHE A 417 8.33 -6.03 12.26
N ILE A 418 9.30 -5.37 11.61
CA ILE A 418 9.12 -4.05 11.02
C ILE A 418 9.27 -4.10 9.52
N ALA A 419 8.22 -3.71 8.80
CA ALA A 419 8.34 -3.30 7.41
C ALA A 419 8.71 -1.82 7.41
N ASN A 420 9.98 -1.52 7.15
CA ASN A 420 10.51 -0.16 7.27
C ASN A 420 9.94 0.78 6.19
N PRO A 421 9.14 1.80 6.54
CA PRO A 421 8.58 2.76 5.60
C PRO A 421 9.51 3.95 5.31
N HIS A 422 10.69 4.00 5.94
CA HIS A 422 11.65 5.11 5.85
C HIS A 422 12.76 4.86 4.84
N THR A 423 12.55 3.92 3.93
CA THR A 423 13.45 3.61 2.83
C THR A 423 12.71 3.50 1.51
N CYS A 424 13.33 3.91 0.44
CA CYS A 424 12.84 3.70 -0.92
C CYS A 424 13.49 2.48 -1.61
N TYR A 425 14.30 1.72 -0.87
CA TYR A 425 14.99 0.55 -1.37
C TYR A 425 14.23 -0.73 -1.01
N LEU A 426 14.08 -1.62 -1.99
CA LEU A 426 13.28 -2.84 -1.82
C LEU A 426 13.83 -3.74 -0.69
N GLU A 427 15.14 -3.94 -0.66
CA GLU A 427 15.79 -4.84 0.29
C GLU A 427 15.66 -4.37 1.74
N GLU A 428 15.67 -3.07 1.96
CA GLU A 428 15.63 -2.46 3.29
C GLU A 428 14.20 -2.36 3.85
N GLY A 429 13.19 -2.55 3.01
CA GLY A 429 11.78 -2.49 3.42
C GLY A 429 11.32 -3.70 4.25
N GLY A 430 12.14 -4.75 4.39
CA GLY A 430 11.83 -5.94 5.20
C GLY A 430 10.76 -6.87 4.59
N ARG A 431 10.27 -6.61 3.37
CA ARG A 431 9.13 -7.32 2.76
C ARG A 431 9.51 -8.30 1.64
N HIS A 432 10.80 -8.55 1.43
CA HIS A 432 11.29 -9.27 0.28
C HIS A 432 12.18 -10.47 0.66
N PRO A 433 11.63 -11.55 1.24
CA PRO A 433 12.43 -12.73 1.58
C PRO A 433 13.06 -13.37 0.33
N ASN A 434 12.46 -13.19 -0.86
CA ASN A 434 12.90 -13.79 -2.12
C ASN A 434 13.35 -12.72 -3.14
N ILE A 435 14.25 -11.83 -2.74
CA ILE A 435 14.75 -10.78 -3.65
C ILE A 435 15.50 -11.36 -4.87
N ALA A 436 16.04 -12.59 -4.76
CA ALA A 436 16.71 -13.27 -5.87
C ALA A 436 15.76 -13.51 -7.05
N ASP A 437 14.52 -13.98 -6.81
CA ASP A 437 13.53 -14.22 -7.86
C ASP A 437 13.11 -12.92 -8.54
N LYS A 438 13.00 -11.83 -7.77
CA LYS A 438 12.72 -10.50 -8.31
C LYS A 438 13.86 -9.98 -9.18
N ARG A 439 15.12 -10.20 -8.77
CA ARG A 439 16.30 -9.86 -9.58
C ARG A 439 16.34 -10.65 -10.89
N ALA A 440 16.01 -11.93 -10.84
CA ALA A 440 15.95 -12.77 -12.04
C ALA A 440 14.88 -12.24 -13.02
N LEU A 441 13.68 -11.91 -12.53
CA LEU A 441 12.64 -11.32 -13.35
C LEU A 441 13.05 -9.95 -13.92
N LYS A 442 13.72 -9.10 -13.13
CA LYS A 442 14.25 -7.83 -13.61
C LYS A 442 15.28 -8.05 -14.75
N ALA A 443 16.22 -8.98 -14.58
CA ALA A 443 17.21 -9.28 -15.60
C ALA A 443 16.58 -9.77 -16.91
N GLU A 444 15.49 -10.52 -16.83
CA GLU A 444 14.72 -11.02 -17.97
C GLU A 444 13.94 -9.92 -18.69
N LEU A 445 13.29 -9.00 -17.95
CA LEU A 445 12.35 -8.03 -18.51
C LEU A 445 12.92 -6.62 -18.65
N ASP A 446 14.08 -6.34 -18.09
CA ASP A 446 14.73 -5.04 -18.13
C ASP A 446 16.25 -5.19 -18.31
N PRO A 447 16.69 -5.72 -19.47
CA PRO A 447 18.10 -6.02 -19.70
C PRO A 447 19.03 -4.81 -19.68
N TYR A 448 18.45 -3.61 -19.81
CA TYR A 448 19.20 -2.34 -19.79
C TYR A 448 19.16 -1.64 -18.42
N ALA A 449 18.49 -2.24 -17.42
CA ALA A 449 18.33 -1.68 -16.07
C ALA A 449 17.71 -0.27 -16.03
N LEU A 450 16.70 -0.02 -16.88
CA LEU A 450 16.07 1.28 -17.02
C LEU A 450 14.85 1.45 -16.10
N LEU A 451 14.20 0.36 -15.66
CA LEU A 451 13.01 0.42 -14.82
C LEU A 451 13.36 0.77 -13.38
N ASN A 452 12.93 1.96 -12.97
CA ASN A 452 13.06 2.51 -11.62
C ASN A 452 14.47 2.24 -11.01
N PRO A 453 15.53 2.67 -11.70
CA PRO A 453 16.91 2.33 -11.32
C PRO A 453 17.23 2.83 -9.92
N GLY A 454 18.07 2.07 -9.20
CA GLY A 454 18.50 2.38 -7.84
C GLY A 454 17.56 1.91 -6.73
N LYS A 455 16.30 1.55 -7.02
CA LYS A 455 15.36 1.04 -6.00
C LYS A 455 15.64 -0.41 -5.57
N MET A 456 16.36 -1.18 -6.39
CA MET A 456 16.84 -2.51 -6.08
C MET A 456 18.37 -2.47 -5.95
N LYS A 457 18.87 -2.30 -4.72
CA LYS A 457 20.32 -2.14 -4.43
C LYS A 457 21.14 -3.35 -4.83
N SER A 458 20.59 -4.54 -4.63
CA SER A 458 21.26 -5.80 -4.96
C SER A 458 21.34 -6.10 -6.46
N TYR A 459 20.73 -5.28 -7.33
CA TYR A 459 20.83 -5.44 -8.76
C TYR A 459 22.15 -4.83 -9.26
N PRO A 460 23.10 -5.66 -9.79
CA PRO A 460 24.46 -5.22 -10.01
C PRO A 460 24.62 -4.23 -11.18
N GLN A 461 23.65 -4.19 -12.07
CA GLN A 461 23.68 -3.36 -13.27
C GLN A 461 22.82 -2.11 -13.05
N ASN A 462 23.38 -1.08 -12.40
CA ASN A 462 22.79 0.24 -12.41
C ASN A 462 23.69 1.20 -13.20
N PRO A 463 23.41 1.44 -14.48
CA PRO A 463 24.25 2.28 -15.33
C PRO A 463 24.28 3.75 -14.91
N PHE A 464 23.37 4.16 -14.01
CA PHE A 464 23.22 5.55 -13.56
C PHE A 464 23.93 5.82 -12.21
N ALA A 465 24.32 4.77 -11.46
CA ALA A 465 24.90 4.92 -10.12
C ALA A 465 26.25 5.68 -10.14
N ALA A 466 27.09 5.44 -11.13
CA ALA A 466 28.40 6.08 -11.23
C ALA A 466 28.31 7.60 -11.50
N ALA A 467 27.20 8.08 -12.08
CA ALA A 467 27.01 9.47 -12.44
C ALA A 467 26.41 10.33 -11.31
N ALA A 468 25.81 9.72 -10.28
CA ALA A 468 25.03 10.43 -9.27
C ALA A 468 25.73 10.62 -7.92
N GLY A 469 26.90 9.97 -7.71
CA GLY A 469 27.50 9.89 -6.38
C GLY A 469 26.63 9.05 -5.40
N PRO A 470 27.14 8.66 -4.23
CA PRO A 470 26.32 7.99 -3.23
C PRO A 470 25.19 8.96 -2.81
N LEU A 471 23.94 8.48 -2.75
CA LEU A 471 22.85 9.21 -2.12
C LEU A 471 23.30 9.47 -0.67
N ALA A 472 23.62 10.72 -0.34
CA ALA A 472 24.16 11.09 0.96
C ALA A 472 23.15 10.68 2.05
N GLY A 473 23.52 9.68 2.86
CA GLY A 473 22.69 9.20 3.97
C GLY A 473 22.25 7.74 3.90
N ALA A 474 22.76 6.93 2.97
CA ALA A 474 22.68 5.48 3.12
C ALA A 474 23.61 5.06 4.28
N VAL A 475 23.04 4.82 5.45
CA VAL A 475 23.75 4.24 6.59
C VAL A 475 24.16 2.82 6.18
N SER A 476 25.46 2.55 6.20
CA SER A 476 26.10 1.25 5.99
C SER A 476 25.66 0.24 7.04
#